data_6e61be4d123b39a5607060857ef5c3fc
#
_entry.id   6e61be4d123b39a5607060857ef5c3fc
#
_cell.length_a   1.000
_cell.length_b   1.000
_cell.length_c   1.000
_cell.angle_alpha   90.00
_cell.angle_beta   90.00
_cell.angle_gamma   90.00
#
_symmetry.space_group_name_H-M   'P 1'
#
loop_
_entity.id
_entity.type
_entity.pdbx_description
1 polymer ?
#
loop_
_entity_poly.entity_id
_entity_poly.type
_entity_poly.pdbx_seq_one_letter_code
_entity_poly.pdbx_strand_id
1 'polypeptide(L)'
;MCARRRNYGSENSYTGKVICDETPFAVTEAFKTLRANLMFSSAGEDCPVFGTTSAYSDSGKSVITANAAVSFAYLDKKVLLIDGDMRKPVQHRIFGRENRHGLSELLSCGKSQDMAEVFEKSVIHGVVPGLDLIPCGKIPPNPSELMSSDNMRRLIEYAKENYDVVFIDFPPICNVSDAGVVAELITGYMIVVRSGDTDKRAVTSAVEQMNQMKAKIIGFVLNDVNLKTDGTYAGRYSRYYRSYGSKK
;
A
#
# COMPACT_ATOMS: atom_id res chain seq x y z
N MET A 1 12.83 -12.17 13.39
CA MET A 1 12.62 -13.61 13.10
C MET A 1 11.76 -13.69 11.84
N CYS A 2 12.37 -13.98 10.70
CA CYS A 2 11.65 -14.13 9.44
C CYS A 2 10.63 -15.25 9.58
N ALA A 3 9.37 -15.02 9.22
CA ALA A 3 8.31 -16.00 9.37
C ALA A 3 8.71 -17.30 8.66
N ARG A 4 8.81 -18.41 9.39
CA ARG A 4 9.13 -19.73 8.86
C ARG A 4 8.24 -20.03 7.67
N ARG A 5 8.85 -20.37 6.52
CA ARG A 5 8.20 -20.89 5.33
C ARG A 5 7.20 -21.99 5.71
N ARG A 6 5.91 -21.66 5.76
CA ARG A 6 4.87 -22.69 5.66
C ARG A 6 4.64 -22.93 4.18
N ASN A 7 4.96 -24.14 3.72
CA ASN A 7 4.64 -24.64 2.39
C ASN A 7 3.12 -24.60 2.19
N TYR A 8 2.62 -23.58 1.50
CA TYR A 8 1.32 -23.62 0.85
C TYR A 8 1.56 -23.95 -0.61
N GLY A 9 0.99 -25.07 -1.04
CA GLY A 9 1.13 -25.60 -2.40
C GLY A 9 0.67 -24.61 -3.48
N SER A 10 1.37 -24.63 -4.60
CA SER A 10 1.43 -23.74 -5.75
C SER A 10 2.33 -22.52 -5.52
N GLU A 11 3.28 -22.29 -6.44
CA GLU A 11 4.23 -21.18 -6.40
C GLU A 11 3.53 -19.84 -6.21
N ASN A 12 3.53 -19.34 -4.97
CA ASN A 12 3.02 -18.01 -4.68
C ASN A 12 4.02 -17.00 -5.27
N SER A 13 3.66 -16.34 -6.37
CA SER A 13 4.49 -15.34 -7.07
C SER A 13 4.91 -14.16 -6.17
N TYR A 14 4.38 -14.06 -4.96
CA TYR A 14 4.67 -13.01 -3.97
C TYR A 14 5.62 -13.46 -2.85
N THR A 15 6.02 -14.74 -2.80
CA THR A 15 6.98 -15.23 -1.80
C THR A 15 8.30 -14.46 -1.90
N GLY A 16 8.78 -13.90 -0.77
CA GLY A 16 10.03 -13.13 -0.70
C GLY A 16 9.96 -11.70 -1.23
N LYS A 17 8.76 -11.15 -1.50
CA LYS A 17 8.60 -9.74 -1.92
C LYS A 17 8.45 -8.74 -0.78
N VAL A 18 8.29 -9.20 0.44
CA VAL A 18 8.26 -8.34 1.64
C VAL A 18 9.68 -8.15 2.15
N ILE A 19 10.05 -6.89 2.45
CA ILE A 19 11.37 -6.56 3.00
C ILE A 19 11.59 -7.28 4.33
N CYS A 20 12.80 -7.83 4.48
CA CYS A 20 13.27 -8.55 5.66
C CYS A 20 14.80 -8.40 5.77
N ASP A 21 15.41 -9.04 6.77
CA ASP A 21 16.85 -8.96 7.01
C ASP A 21 17.70 -9.42 5.80
N GLU A 22 17.18 -10.32 4.98
CA GLU A 22 17.84 -10.86 3.78
C GLU A 22 17.64 -9.96 2.54
N THR A 23 16.85 -8.89 2.65
CA THR A 23 16.57 -8.00 1.51
C THR A 23 17.84 -7.22 1.13
N PRO A 24 18.17 -7.11 -0.17
CA PRO A 24 19.31 -6.34 -0.62
C PRO A 24 19.33 -4.92 -0.06
N PHE A 25 20.49 -4.47 0.42
CA PHE A 25 20.68 -3.16 1.02
C PHE A 25 20.05 -2.00 0.21
N ALA A 26 20.24 -2.01 -1.13
CA ALA A 26 19.69 -0.99 -2.01
C ALA A 26 18.17 -0.88 -1.94
N VAL A 27 17.46 -2.02 -1.83
CA VAL A 27 15.99 -2.06 -1.73
C VAL A 27 15.55 -1.54 -0.36
N THR A 28 16.23 -1.98 0.71
CA THR A 28 15.94 -1.51 2.07
C THR A 28 16.11 0.01 2.19
N GLU A 29 17.20 0.57 1.65
CA GLU A 29 17.42 2.00 1.66
C GLU A 29 16.42 2.79 0.80
N ALA A 30 15.97 2.23 -0.31
CA ALA A 30 14.91 2.85 -1.10
C ALA A 30 13.60 2.97 -0.30
N PHE A 31 13.20 1.95 0.45
CA PHE A 31 12.02 2.03 1.32
C PHE A 31 12.23 2.93 2.54
N LYS A 32 13.41 3.02 3.10
CA LYS A 32 13.73 4.02 4.13
C LYS A 32 13.60 5.45 3.60
N THR A 33 14.06 5.69 2.36
CA THR A 33 13.91 6.99 1.70
C THR A 33 12.46 7.31 1.42
N LEU A 34 11.69 6.34 0.90
CA LEU A 34 10.24 6.50 0.68
C LEU A 34 9.54 6.84 1.99
N ARG A 35 9.82 6.10 3.06
CA ARG A 35 9.25 6.37 4.39
C ARG A 35 9.57 7.79 4.87
N ALA A 36 10.84 8.23 4.79
CA ALA A 36 11.22 9.59 5.16
C ALA A 36 10.41 10.64 4.40
N ASN A 37 10.25 10.47 3.08
CA ASN A 37 9.47 11.37 2.24
C ASN A 37 7.99 11.39 2.65
N LEU A 38 7.40 10.23 2.97
CA LEU A 38 6.01 10.13 3.44
C LEU A 38 5.83 10.84 4.79
N MET A 39 6.76 10.66 5.74
CA MET A 39 6.74 11.36 7.02
C MET A 39 6.81 12.89 6.84
N PHE A 40 7.66 13.38 5.94
CA PHE A 40 7.73 14.81 5.63
C PHE A 40 6.46 15.34 4.97
N SER A 41 5.85 14.58 4.06
CA SER A 41 4.64 15.00 3.34
C SER A 41 3.40 15.04 4.22
N SER A 42 3.42 14.37 5.36
CA SER A 42 2.34 14.29 6.35
C SER A 42 2.69 14.95 7.69
N ALA A 43 3.70 15.81 7.72
CA ALA A 43 4.09 16.52 8.93
C ALA A 43 2.91 17.33 9.50
N GLY A 44 2.56 17.06 10.77
CA GLY A 44 1.41 17.68 11.45
C GLY A 44 0.14 16.84 11.47
N GLU A 45 0.13 15.67 10.83
CA GLU A 45 -0.95 14.69 10.94
C GLU A 45 -0.62 13.67 12.05
N ASP A 46 -1.54 13.47 12.97
CA ASP A 46 -1.36 12.49 14.07
C ASP A 46 -1.36 11.05 13.54
N CYS A 47 -2.30 10.74 12.65
CA CYS A 47 -2.38 9.46 11.95
C CYS A 47 -2.64 9.69 10.45
N PRO A 48 -1.57 9.80 9.63
CA PRO A 48 -1.73 9.96 8.19
C PRO A 48 -2.29 8.70 7.53
N VAL A 49 -3.18 8.92 6.56
CA VAL A 49 -3.76 7.87 5.71
C VAL A 49 -3.16 8.00 4.32
N PHE A 50 -2.33 7.05 3.92
CA PHE A 50 -1.69 7.04 2.60
C PHE A 50 -2.42 6.09 1.64
N GLY A 51 -2.86 6.62 0.51
CA GLY A 51 -3.36 5.84 -0.61
C GLY A 51 -2.26 5.51 -1.60
N THR A 52 -2.28 4.30 -2.15
CA THR A 52 -1.39 3.93 -3.26
C THR A 52 -2.22 3.48 -4.45
N THR A 53 -1.96 4.06 -5.62
CA THR A 53 -2.57 3.67 -6.89
C THR A 53 -1.53 3.65 -8.02
N SER A 54 -1.93 3.34 -9.22
CA SER A 54 -1.11 3.37 -10.44
C SER A 54 -1.98 3.70 -11.65
N ALA A 55 -1.39 4.03 -12.77
CA ALA A 55 -2.16 4.22 -14.01
C ALA A 55 -2.82 2.90 -14.46
N TYR A 56 -2.04 1.82 -14.52
CA TYR A 56 -2.49 0.49 -14.97
C TYR A 56 -2.13 -0.60 -13.98
N SER A 57 -2.68 -1.81 -14.19
CA SER A 57 -2.32 -3.02 -13.45
C SER A 57 -0.83 -3.36 -13.61
N ASP A 58 -0.32 -4.21 -12.74
CA ASP A 58 1.04 -4.78 -12.79
C ASP A 58 2.20 -3.79 -12.63
N SER A 59 1.92 -2.55 -12.25
CA SER A 59 2.94 -1.55 -11.90
C SER A 59 3.68 -1.85 -10.59
N GLY A 60 3.22 -2.86 -9.82
CA GLY A 60 3.78 -3.26 -8.53
C GLY A 60 3.27 -2.45 -7.34
N LYS A 61 2.17 -1.69 -7.48
CA LYS A 61 1.56 -0.86 -6.43
C LYS A 61 1.39 -1.61 -5.10
N SER A 62 0.83 -2.81 -5.14
CA SER A 62 0.51 -3.60 -3.94
C SER A 62 1.77 -4.04 -3.18
N VAL A 63 2.84 -4.40 -3.89
CA VAL A 63 4.15 -4.72 -3.28
C VAL A 63 4.78 -3.46 -2.69
N ILE A 64 4.69 -2.33 -3.36
CA ILE A 64 5.17 -1.04 -2.84
C ILE A 64 4.40 -0.64 -1.58
N THR A 65 3.07 -0.76 -1.59
CA THR A 65 2.22 -0.44 -0.42
C THR A 65 2.56 -1.33 0.77
N ALA A 66 2.66 -2.65 0.57
CA ALA A 66 3.04 -3.60 1.61
C ALA A 66 4.39 -3.25 2.24
N ASN A 67 5.40 -2.99 1.41
CA ASN A 67 6.74 -2.68 1.89
C ASN A 67 6.86 -1.29 2.52
N ALA A 68 6.10 -0.30 2.03
CA ALA A 68 5.98 0.99 2.70
C ALA A 68 5.42 0.80 4.12
N ALA A 69 4.31 0.06 4.28
CA ALA A 69 3.72 -0.26 5.58
C ALA A 69 4.71 -0.99 6.50
N VAL A 70 5.39 -2.03 6.01
CA VAL A 70 6.42 -2.76 6.78
C VAL A 70 7.56 -1.82 7.21
N SER A 71 7.98 -0.89 6.35
CA SER A 71 9.05 0.05 6.68
C SER A 71 8.69 1.00 7.83
N PHE A 72 7.41 1.34 8.01
CA PHE A 72 6.91 2.10 9.16
C PHE A 72 6.83 1.23 10.42
N ALA A 73 6.38 -0.02 10.30
CA ALA A 73 6.34 -0.96 11.41
C ALA A 73 7.73 -1.21 12.02
N TYR A 74 8.80 -1.15 11.22
CA TYR A 74 10.19 -1.22 11.71
C TYR A 74 10.66 0.01 12.52
N LEU A 75 9.83 1.05 12.65
CA LEU A 75 10.03 2.18 13.58
C LEU A 75 9.14 2.08 14.81
N ASP A 76 8.71 0.87 15.20
CA ASP A 76 7.80 0.62 16.32
C ASP A 76 6.46 1.36 16.21
N LYS A 77 6.04 1.70 14.97
CA LYS A 77 4.74 2.29 14.70
C LYS A 77 3.66 1.22 14.61
N LYS A 78 2.46 1.52 15.13
CA LYS A 78 1.27 0.72 14.88
C LYS A 78 0.72 1.04 13.49
N VAL A 79 0.83 0.11 12.57
CA VAL A 79 0.49 0.31 11.16
C VAL A 79 -0.72 -0.53 10.79
N LEU A 80 -1.68 0.07 10.10
CA LEU A 80 -2.78 -0.64 9.45
C LEU A 80 -2.59 -0.62 7.94
N LEU A 81 -2.62 -1.79 7.31
CA LEU A 81 -2.68 -1.94 5.86
C LEU A 81 -4.06 -2.46 5.45
N ILE A 82 -4.70 -1.77 4.50
CA ILE A 82 -6.02 -2.12 3.98
C ILE A 82 -5.90 -2.50 2.50
N ASP A 83 -6.37 -3.68 2.14
CA ASP A 83 -6.50 -4.10 0.72
C ASP A 83 -7.78 -3.51 0.13
N GLY A 84 -7.69 -2.31 -0.42
CA GLY A 84 -8.78 -1.58 -1.06
C GLY A 84 -9.00 -1.97 -2.53
N ASP A 85 -8.14 -2.82 -3.12
CA ASP A 85 -8.36 -3.35 -4.46
C ASP A 85 -9.35 -4.53 -4.42
N MET A 86 -10.63 -4.24 -4.21
CA MET A 86 -11.68 -5.25 -4.15
C MET A 86 -11.96 -5.94 -5.49
N ARG A 87 -11.19 -5.62 -6.55
CA ARG A 87 -11.33 -6.25 -7.89
C ARG A 87 -10.27 -7.30 -8.12
N LYS A 88 -9.02 -7.02 -7.71
CA LYS A 88 -7.87 -7.93 -7.82
C LYS A 88 -7.05 -7.90 -6.53
N PRO A 89 -7.63 -8.34 -5.39
CA PRO A 89 -6.96 -8.27 -4.11
C PRO A 89 -5.74 -9.19 -4.06
N VAL A 90 -4.65 -8.70 -3.48
CA VAL A 90 -3.39 -9.45 -3.40
C VAL A 90 -2.65 -9.32 -2.08
N GLN A 91 -3.04 -8.41 -1.17
CA GLN A 91 -2.32 -8.20 0.09
C GLN A 91 -2.30 -9.47 0.95
N HIS A 92 -3.41 -10.21 1.03
CA HIS A 92 -3.46 -11.51 1.70
C HIS A 92 -2.43 -12.51 1.16
N ARG A 93 -2.17 -12.50 -0.16
CA ARG A 93 -1.16 -13.37 -0.81
C ARG A 93 0.26 -12.91 -0.50
N ILE A 94 0.50 -11.58 -0.48
CA ILE A 94 1.81 -11.00 -0.17
C ILE A 94 2.25 -11.44 1.24
N PHE A 95 1.33 -11.43 2.20
CA PHE A 95 1.62 -11.83 3.59
C PHE A 95 1.33 -13.30 3.89
N GLY A 96 0.91 -14.11 2.91
CA GLY A 96 0.59 -15.53 3.11
C GLY A 96 -0.55 -15.75 4.10
N ARG A 97 -1.61 -14.94 4.00
CA ARG A 97 -2.79 -14.98 4.86
C ARG A 97 -4.04 -15.38 4.08
N GLU A 98 -5.08 -15.80 4.79
CA GLU A 98 -6.38 -16.09 4.21
C GLU A 98 -7.13 -14.80 3.87
N ASN A 99 -8.07 -14.87 2.92
CA ASN A 99 -8.92 -13.76 2.48
C ASN A 99 -10.40 -14.11 2.67
N ARG A 100 -10.77 -14.56 3.88
CA ARG A 100 -12.17 -15.02 4.15
C ARG A 100 -13.08 -13.88 4.61
N HIS A 101 -12.58 -13.05 5.50
CA HIS A 101 -13.23 -11.87 6.04
C HIS A 101 -12.30 -10.68 5.87
N GLY A 102 -12.85 -9.51 5.61
CA GLY A 102 -12.03 -8.32 5.37
C GLY A 102 -12.86 -7.08 5.09
N LEU A 103 -12.32 -6.20 4.25
CA LEU A 103 -12.88 -4.90 3.96
C LEU A 103 -14.32 -4.96 3.42
N SER A 104 -14.63 -5.91 2.54
CA SER A 104 -15.97 -6.01 1.94
C SER A 104 -17.04 -6.34 2.96
N GLU A 105 -16.78 -7.26 3.88
CA GLU A 105 -17.70 -7.60 4.97
C GLU A 105 -17.83 -6.44 5.95
N LEU A 106 -16.72 -5.78 6.28
CA LEU A 106 -16.71 -4.62 7.15
C LEU A 106 -17.55 -3.47 6.57
N LEU A 107 -17.36 -3.15 5.30
CA LEU A 107 -18.09 -2.06 4.66
C LEU A 107 -19.58 -2.38 4.43
N SER A 108 -19.94 -3.66 4.37
CA SER A 108 -21.31 -4.13 4.22
C SER A 108 -22.05 -4.27 5.55
N CYS A 109 -21.44 -3.98 6.69
CA CYS A 109 -22.07 -4.13 7.99
C CYS A 109 -23.24 -3.16 8.19
N GLY A 110 -24.18 -3.53 9.07
CA GLY A 110 -25.33 -2.67 9.40
C GLY A 110 -24.85 -1.39 10.11
N LYS A 111 -25.53 -0.25 9.86
CA LYS A 111 -25.18 1.06 10.46
C LYS A 111 -25.20 1.08 11.99
N SER A 112 -25.98 0.19 12.62
CA SER A 112 -26.09 0.07 14.08
C SER A 112 -25.05 -0.83 14.70
N GLN A 113 -24.21 -1.51 13.92
CA GLN A 113 -23.16 -2.38 14.45
C GLN A 113 -21.99 -1.54 14.98
N ASP A 114 -21.41 -2.01 16.09
CA ASP A 114 -20.21 -1.41 16.64
C ASP A 114 -19.02 -1.62 15.70
N MET A 115 -18.34 -0.54 15.34
CA MET A 115 -17.20 -0.60 14.42
C MET A 115 -16.06 -1.41 15.02
N ALA A 116 -15.80 -1.33 16.31
CA ALA A 116 -14.74 -2.10 16.96
C ALA A 116 -14.97 -3.61 16.82
N GLU A 117 -16.22 -4.07 17.05
CA GLU A 117 -16.55 -5.49 16.93
C GLU A 117 -16.42 -5.98 15.48
N VAL A 118 -16.85 -5.19 14.50
CA VAL A 118 -16.76 -5.55 13.07
C VAL A 118 -15.30 -5.51 12.59
N PHE A 119 -14.53 -4.54 13.08
CA PHE A 119 -13.10 -4.41 12.80
C PHE A 119 -12.34 -5.65 13.26
N GLU A 120 -12.53 -6.08 14.51
CA GLU A 120 -11.84 -7.24 15.08
C GLU A 120 -12.14 -8.55 14.33
N LYS A 121 -13.30 -8.67 13.72
CA LYS A 121 -13.66 -9.82 12.87
C LYS A 121 -13.00 -9.79 11.49
N SER A 122 -12.56 -8.61 11.06
CA SER A 122 -12.06 -8.36 9.69
C SER A 122 -10.53 -8.18 9.63
N VAL A 123 -9.90 -7.85 10.76
CA VAL A 123 -8.46 -7.60 10.84
C VAL A 123 -7.66 -8.89 11.07
N ILE A 124 -6.48 -8.95 10.50
CA ILE A 124 -5.46 -9.97 10.76
C ILE A 124 -4.31 -9.29 11.48
N HIS A 125 -4.22 -9.50 12.79
CA HIS A 125 -3.18 -8.88 13.61
C HIS A 125 -1.80 -9.48 13.36
N GLY A 126 -0.80 -8.62 13.42
CA GLY A 126 0.60 -9.01 13.44
C GLY A 126 1.06 -9.81 12.22
N VAL A 127 0.65 -9.41 11.00
CA VAL A 127 1.19 -10.03 9.77
C VAL A 127 2.71 -9.85 9.69
N VAL A 128 3.20 -8.74 10.24
CA VAL A 128 4.57 -8.45 10.65
C VAL A 128 4.46 -7.76 12.00
N PRO A 129 5.46 -7.85 12.92
CA PRO A 129 5.42 -7.09 14.16
C PRO A 129 5.12 -5.61 13.93
N GLY A 130 4.09 -5.07 14.58
CA GLY A 130 3.63 -3.70 14.42
C GLY A 130 2.74 -3.44 13.19
N LEU A 131 2.45 -4.45 12.35
CA LEU A 131 1.62 -4.32 11.15
C LEU A 131 0.40 -5.25 11.20
N ASP A 132 -0.78 -4.66 11.15
CA ASP A 132 -2.06 -5.34 10.99
C ASP A 132 -2.57 -5.20 9.55
N LEU A 133 -3.34 -6.17 9.08
CA LEU A 133 -3.87 -6.23 7.73
C LEU A 133 -5.39 -6.40 7.76
N ILE A 134 -6.12 -5.54 7.07
CA ILE A 134 -7.48 -5.83 6.61
C ILE A 134 -7.39 -6.30 5.16
N PRO A 135 -7.53 -7.60 4.88
CA PRO A 135 -7.60 -8.09 3.50
C PRO A 135 -8.90 -7.63 2.84
N CYS A 136 -9.04 -7.83 1.55
CA CYS A 136 -10.28 -7.47 0.85
C CYS A 136 -11.53 -8.21 1.38
N GLY A 137 -11.39 -9.47 1.77
CA GLY A 137 -12.51 -10.38 2.00
C GLY A 137 -13.09 -10.93 0.70
N LYS A 138 -14.38 -11.22 0.68
CA LYS A 138 -15.08 -11.67 -0.54
C LYS A 138 -15.17 -10.52 -1.54
N ILE A 139 -14.90 -10.81 -2.81
CA ILE A 139 -15.04 -9.81 -3.88
C ILE A 139 -16.50 -9.40 -4.01
N PRO A 140 -16.86 -8.13 -3.72
CA PRO A 140 -18.23 -7.67 -3.81
C PRO A 140 -18.63 -7.33 -5.25
N PRO A 141 -19.93 -7.34 -5.58
CA PRO A 141 -20.40 -6.93 -6.90
C PRO A 141 -20.31 -5.41 -7.16
N ASN A 142 -20.26 -4.61 -6.11
CA ASN A 142 -20.32 -3.14 -6.14
C ASN A 142 -19.19 -2.46 -5.33
N PRO A 143 -17.92 -2.65 -5.71
CA PRO A 143 -16.78 -2.12 -4.93
C PRO A 143 -16.81 -0.61 -4.70
N SER A 144 -17.12 0.17 -5.74
CA SER A 144 -17.12 1.65 -5.66
C SER A 144 -18.18 2.19 -4.69
N GLU A 145 -19.36 1.55 -4.63
CA GLU A 145 -20.41 1.92 -3.68
C GLU A 145 -20.00 1.65 -2.23
N LEU A 146 -19.36 0.49 -1.98
CA LEU A 146 -18.84 0.17 -0.66
C LEU A 146 -17.75 1.16 -0.24
N MET A 147 -16.83 1.50 -1.14
CA MET A 147 -15.78 2.48 -0.87
C MET A 147 -16.34 3.87 -0.53
N SER A 148 -17.46 4.29 -1.14
CA SER A 148 -18.12 5.57 -0.87
C SER A 148 -19.09 5.53 0.30
N SER A 149 -19.22 4.42 1.01
CA SER A 149 -20.17 4.25 2.11
C SER A 149 -19.77 5.01 3.39
N ASP A 150 -20.75 5.29 4.25
CA ASP A 150 -20.51 5.83 5.60
C ASP A 150 -19.60 4.90 6.43
N ASN A 151 -19.65 3.58 6.19
CA ASN A 151 -18.82 2.62 6.89
C ASN A 151 -17.33 2.78 6.56
N MET A 152 -16.98 3.20 5.35
CA MET A 152 -15.59 3.53 5.02
C MET A 152 -15.09 4.73 5.83
N ARG A 153 -15.90 5.77 6.00
CA ARG A 153 -15.58 6.91 6.87
C ARG A 153 -15.39 6.46 8.31
N ARG A 154 -16.34 5.69 8.85
CA ARG A 154 -16.27 5.14 10.22
C ARG A 154 -15.03 4.26 10.43
N LEU A 155 -14.67 3.44 9.44
CA LEU A 155 -13.45 2.63 9.47
C LEU A 155 -12.20 3.51 9.58
N ILE A 156 -12.10 4.56 8.76
CA ILE A 156 -10.92 5.45 8.78
C ILE A 156 -10.86 6.24 10.09
N GLU A 157 -11.98 6.70 10.61
CA GLU A 157 -12.05 7.37 11.92
C GLU A 157 -11.57 6.42 13.03
N TYR A 158 -12.10 5.21 13.09
CA TYR A 158 -11.66 4.18 14.03
C TYR A 158 -10.17 3.84 13.89
N ALA A 159 -9.68 3.72 12.66
CA ALA A 159 -8.27 3.45 12.40
C ALA A 159 -7.37 4.58 12.89
N LYS A 160 -7.77 5.84 12.70
CA LYS A 160 -7.01 7.01 13.18
C LYS A 160 -6.88 7.08 14.70
N GLU A 161 -7.84 6.53 15.44
CA GLU A 161 -7.82 6.49 16.92
C GLU A 161 -6.91 5.36 17.44
N ASN A 162 -6.65 4.31 16.65
CA ASN A 162 -6.01 3.08 17.11
C ASN A 162 -4.64 2.80 16.49
N TYR A 163 -4.27 3.52 15.42
CA TYR A 163 -3.02 3.33 14.67
C TYR A 163 -2.26 4.64 14.51
N ASP A 164 -0.95 4.53 14.32
CA ASP A 164 -0.08 5.69 14.02
C ASP A 164 -0.08 6.05 12.53
N VAL A 165 -0.39 5.11 11.65
CA VAL A 165 -0.43 5.31 10.19
C VAL A 165 -1.28 4.24 9.51
N VAL A 166 -2.01 4.64 8.48
CA VAL A 166 -2.84 3.76 7.66
C VAL A 166 -2.35 3.78 6.21
N PHE A 167 -2.21 2.61 5.61
CA PHE A 167 -1.95 2.44 4.18
C PHE A 167 -3.14 1.76 3.51
N ILE A 168 -3.54 2.26 2.34
CA ILE A 168 -4.61 1.67 1.54
C ILE A 168 -4.09 1.40 0.13
N ASP A 169 -4.15 0.13 -0.28
CA ASP A 169 -3.82 -0.28 -1.65
C ASP A 169 -5.07 -0.17 -2.53
N PHE A 170 -5.09 0.76 -3.47
CA PHE A 170 -6.21 0.98 -4.38
C PHE A 170 -6.00 0.33 -5.74
N PRO A 171 -7.07 0.01 -6.50
CA PRO A 171 -6.96 -0.40 -7.89
C PRO A 171 -6.36 0.71 -8.77
N PRO A 172 -5.91 0.38 -10.01
CA PRO A 172 -5.40 1.37 -10.94
C PRO A 172 -6.44 2.44 -11.29
N ILE A 173 -6.06 3.72 -11.19
CA ILE A 173 -7.00 4.85 -11.32
C ILE A 173 -7.57 5.00 -12.73
N CYS A 174 -6.79 4.69 -13.78
CA CYS A 174 -7.30 4.78 -15.16
C CYS A 174 -8.37 3.73 -15.49
N ASN A 175 -8.52 2.70 -14.65
CA ASN A 175 -9.51 1.65 -14.86
C ASN A 175 -10.80 1.90 -14.08
N VAL A 176 -10.70 2.52 -12.90
CA VAL A 176 -11.83 2.69 -11.96
C VAL A 176 -11.59 3.89 -11.03
N SER A 177 -12.68 4.47 -10.51
CA SER A 177 -12.67 5.66 -9.67
C SER A 177 -12.55 5.38 -8.16
N ASP A 178 -12.36 4.13 -7.75
CA ASP A 178 -12.44 3.72 -6.34
C ASP A 178 -11.50 4.53 -5.42
N ALA A 179 -10.29 4.87 -5.89
CA ALA A 179 -9.37 5.72 -5.15
C ALA A 179 -9.88 7.17 -4.97
N GLY A 180 -10.61 7.67 -5.95
CA GLY A 180 -11.09 9.06 -5.95
C GLY A 180 -12.31 9.29 -5.05
N VAL A 181 -13.19 8.30 -4.92
CA VAL A 181 -14.42 8.45 -4.11
C VAL A 181 -14.16 8.61 -2.62
N VAL A 182 -12.97 8.23 -2.15
CA VAL A 182 -12.53 8.38 -0.75
C VAL A 182 -11.45 9.46 -0.58
N ALA A 183 -11.22 10.29 -1.59
CA ALA A 183 -10.10 11.25 -1.62
C ALA A 183 -10.05 12.17 -0.39
N GLU A 184 -11.20 12.58 0.14
CA GLU A 184 -11.31 13.43 1.34
C GLU A 184 -10.85 12.76 2.64
N LEU A 185 -10.81 11.42 2.68
CA LEU A 185 -10.38 10.63 3.85
C LEU A 185 -8.86 10.35 3.82
N ILE A 186 -8.21 10.64 2.69
CA ILE A 186 -6.81 10.27 2.43
C ILE A 186 -5.91 11.50 2.59
N THR A 187 -4.89 11.39 3.45
CA THR A 187 -3.90 12.45 3.65
C THR A 187 -3.09 12.73 2.38
N GLY A 188 -2.79 11.68 1.61
CA GLY A 188 -2.12 11.82 0.32
C GLY A 188 -1.93 10.52 -0.44
N TYR A 189 -1.85 10.63 -1.76
CA TYR A 189 -1.70 9.49 -2.66
C TYR A 189 -0.31 9.38 -3.25
N MET A 190 0.23 8.17 -3.26
CA MET A 190 1.38 7.77 -4.05
C MET A 190 0.91 7.17 -5.37
N ILE A 191 1.48 7.60 -6.49
CA ILE A 191 1.25 6.98 -7.80
C ILE A 191 2.48 6.12 -8.15
N VAL A 192 2.28 4.81 -8.27
CA VAL A 192 3.34 3.88 -8.66
C VAL A 192 3.46 3.82 -10.17
N VAL A 193 4.67 4.05 -10.66
CA VAL A 193 5.04 4.06 -12.08
C VAL A 193 6.08 2.95 -12.30
N ARG A 194 5.85 2.06 -13.26
CA ARG A 194 6.81 1.02 -13.61
C ARG A 194 7.79 1.53 -14.65
N SER A 195 9.09 1.46 -14.34
CA SER A 195 10.15 1.89 -15.25
C SER A 195 10.15 1.07 -16.53
N GLY A 196 10.24 1.76 -17.68
CA GLY A 196 10.29 1.12 -19.00
C GLY A 196 8.98 0.53 -19.53
N ASP A 197 7.89 0.54 -18.72
CA ASP A 197 6.59 -0.06 -19.08
C ASP A 197 5.46 0.98 -19.08
N THR A 198 5.42 1.86 -18.08
CA THR A 198 4.33 2.84 -17.97
C THR A 198 4.56 4.03 -18.92
N ASP A 199 3.68 4.22 -19.89
CA ASP A 199 3.71 5.36 -20.82
C ASP A 199 3.46 6.68 -20.06
N LYS A 200 4.18 7.72 -20.47
CA LYS A 200 4.01 9.10 -19.95
C LYS A 200 2.56 9.59 -20.06
N ARG A 201 1.86 9.25 -21.14
CA ARG A 201 0.45 9.62 -21.33
C ARG A 201 -0.46 9.01 -20.28
N ALA A 202 -0.20 7.75 -19.91
CA ALA A 202 -0.93 7.05 -18.86
C ALA A 202 -0.74 7.73 -17.50
N VAL A 203 0.49 8.13 -17.18
CA VAL A 203 0.78 8.88 -15.94
C VAL A 203 0.06 10.23 -15.95
N THR A 204 0.10 10.97 -17.07
CA THR A 204 -0.62 12.24 -17.22
C THR A 204 -2.12 12.05 -17.00
N SER A 205 -2.74 11.05 -17.64
CA SER A 205 -4.16 10.74 -17.46
C SER A 205 -4.50 10.37 -16.03
N ALA A 206 -3.65 9.59 -15.36
CA ALA A 206 -3.83 9.25 -13.94
C ALA A 206 -3.83 10.51 -13.04
N VAL A 207 -2.89 11.42 -13.28
CA VAL A 207 -2.80 12.71 -12.55
C VAL A 207 -4.04 13.57 -12.81
N GLU A 208 -4.48 13.68 -14.06
CA GLU A 208 -5.68 14.46 -14.42
C GLU A 208 -6.93 13.91 -13.72
N GLN A 209 -7.14 12.61 -13.72
CA GLN A 209 -8.25 11.97 -13.03
C GLN A 209 -8.20 12.22 -11.51
N MET A 210 -7.03 12.04 -10.89
CA MET A 210 -6.85 12.31 -9.45
C MET A 210 -7.15 13.78 -9.12
N ASN A 211 -6.69 14.71 -9.95
CA ASN A 211 -6.96 16.15 -9.77
C ASN A 211 -8.45 16.48 -9.91
N GLN A 212 -9.16 15.86 -10.86
CA GLN A 212 -10.62 16.03 -11.02
C GLN A 212 -11.38 15.57 -9.76
N MET A 213 -10.88 14.55 -9.08
CA MET A 213 -11.43 14.01 -7.83
C MET A 213 -10.91 14.77 -6.60
N LYS A 214 -10.12 15.84 -6.77
CA LYS A 214 -9.48 16.62 -5.71
C LYS A 214 -8.59 15.79 -4.78
N ALA A 215 -8.07 14.66 -5.27
CA ALA A 215 -7.18 13.80 -4.52
C ALA A 215 -5.78 14.44 -4.43
N LYS A 216 -5.23 14.55 -3.23
CA LYS A 216 -3.90 15.13 -2.98
C LYS A 216 -2.82 14.12 -3.38
N ILE A 217 -2.13 14.35 -4.48
CA ILE A 217 -0.97 13.56 -4.90
C ILE A 217 0.26 14.07 -4.14
N ILE A 218 0.91 13.19 -3.36
CA ILE A 218 2.11 13.52 -2.59
C ILE A 218 3.40 13.11 -3.29
N GLY A 219 3.32 12.28 -4.33
CA GLY A 219 4.49 11.92 -5.12
C GLY A 219 4.29 10.70 -6.01
N PHE A 220 5.39 10.36 -6.69
CA PHE A 220 5.49 9.20 -7.57
C PHE A 220 6.54 8.23 -7.02
N VAL A 221 6.26 6.94 -7.13
CA VAL A 221 7.20 5.88 -6.81
C VAL A 221 7.58 5.17 -8.10
N LEU A 222 8.83 5.33 -8.54
CA LEU A 222 9.35 4.62 -9.70
C LEU A 222 9.76 3.20 -9.27
N ASN A 223 9.04 2.21 -9.77
CA ASN A 223 9.27 0.79 -9.48
C ASN A 223 10.00 0.08 -10.63
N ASP A 224 10.61 -1.05 -10.34
CA ASP A 224 11.28 -1.93 -11.30
C ASP A 224 12.41 -1.25 -12.10
N VAL A 225 13.16 -0.36 -11.43
CA VAL A 225 14.26 0.39 -12.05
C VAL A 225 15.45 -0.53 -12.29
N ASN A 226 15.88 -0.67 -13.53
CA ASN A 226 17.10 -1.38 -13.86
C ASN A 226 18.32 -0.48 -13.72
N LEU A 227 19.03 -0.60 -12.61
CA LEU A 227 20.22 0.22 -12.33
C LEU A 227 21.36 0.05 -13.34
N LYS A 228 21.33 -0.94 -14.23
CA LYS A 228 22.36 -1.16 -15.26
C LYS A 228 22.03 -0.44 -16.58
N THR A 229 20.76 -0.29 -16.90
CA THR A 229 20.30 0.26 -18.21
C THR A 229 19.70 1.66 -18.10
N ASP A 230 19.13 2.04 -16.98
CA ASP A 230 18.47 3.34 -16.78
C ASP A 230 19.49 4.45 -16.46
N GLY A 231 20.29 4.81 -17.47
CA GLY A 231 21.55 5.58 -17.40
C GLY A 231 21.57 6.87 -16.56
N THR A 232 20.45 7.60 -16.41
CA THR A 232 20.44 8.88 -15.68
C THR A 232 20.27 8.69 -14.16
N TYR A 233 19.49 7.71 -13.73
CA TYR A 233 19.31 7.36 -12.32
C TYR A 233 20.35 6.38 -11.82
N ALA A 234 20.79 5.44 -12.65
CA ALA A 234 21.81 4.45 -12.35
C ALA A 234 23.14 5.10 -11.93
N GLY A 235 23.56 6.17 -12.58
CA GLY A 235 24.83 6.85 -12.30
C GLY A 235 24.86 7.56 -10.93
N ARG A 236 23.76 8.13 -10.46
CA ARG A 236 23.68 8.78 -9.15
C ARG A 236 23.52 7.75 -8.03
N TYR A 237 22.61 6.79 -8.21
CA TYR A 237 22.34 5.74 -7.23
C TYR A 237 23.50 4.75 -7.10
N SER A 238 24.10 4.28 -8.18
CA SER A 238 25.22 3.32 -8.12
C SER A 238 26.47 3.89 -7.46
N ARG A 239 26.73 5.20 -7.60
CA ARG A 239 27.84 5.88 -6.93
C ARG A 239 27.61 6.00 -5.42
N TYR A 240 26.41 6.35 -5.01
CA TYR A 240 26.01 6.42 -3.61
C TYR A 240 26.08 5.05 -2.92
N TYR A 241 25.56 4.00 -3.56
CA TYR A 241 25.54 2.65 -2.99
C TYR A 241 26.89 1.92 -3.03
N ARG A 242 27.76 2.19 -4.01
CA ARG A 242 29.13 1.64 -4.00
C ARG A 242 29.98 2.19 -2.84
N SER A 243 29.78 3.44 -2.44
CA SER A 243 30.52 4.04 -1.34
C SER A 243 30.12 3.53 0.05
N TYR A 244 28.90 3.00 0.20
CA TYR A 244 28.37 2.50 1.48
C TYR A 244 28.27 0.97 1.56
N GLY A 245 28.18 0.25 0.43
CA GLY A 245 28.06 -1.21 0.38
C GLY A 245 29.37 -2.00 0.44
N SER A 246 30.53 -1.35 0.42
CA SER A 246 31.84 -1.99 0.45
C SER A 246 32.46 -2.12 1.83
N LYS A 247 31.67 -1.90 2.90
CA LYS A 247 32.10 -2.15 4.28
C LYS A 247 31.23 -3.26 4.90
N LYS A 248 31.49 -4.49 4.48
CA LYS A 248 31.28 -5.71 5.29
C LYS A 248 32.24 -6.77 4.79
#